data_d8127255a9f8f39dd3e259ab60768905
#
_entry.id   d8127255a9f8f39dd3e259ab60768905
#
_cell.length_a   1.000
_cell.length_b   1.000
_cell.length_c   1.000
_cell.angle_alpha   90.00
_cell.angle_beta   90.00
_cell.angle_gamma   90.00
#
_symmetry.space_group_name_H-M   'P 1'
#
loop_
_entity.id
_entity.type
_entity.pdbx_description
1 polymer ?
#
loop_
_entity_poly.entity_id
_entity_poly.type
_entity_poly.pdbx_seq_one_letter_code
_entity_poly.pdbx_strand_id
1 'polypeptide(L)'
;ALPLWTFAQEKLDEFNPVQYAIISQTISPDARGASLGDAGAATDPDVNSQHWNPAKYPFTISRADVALNYTPWLRQLVNDIDQAYLAGYYRIGEHSAVSGSLRYFSLGEVQTSDADNAMTVNPYEMAIDASYSLMLSEKFSIAATLRWIYSDLRYDYTSEDNSPASAFAADLSAYYQTYPTIGSRECQLAFGLNISNIGSKITFSGSDAAEFLPTNLRLGTSLMVPIDEYNKFSIALDANKFLVPTPPTMEQYTKETGLSDSQGYDQWVHEHYNNTSSISGIFKSFSDSPEGFKGEMKEIQWSVGAEYTYNDKFSLRAGYHHQDPSQGNMKYFTVGAGFKMSVFSLDAGYVIATAKTNPLDQTLRLSLSFDMDGIKDLLHRR
;
A
#
# COMPACT_ATOMS: atom_id res chain seq x y z
N ALA A 1 16.76 32.73 41.83
CA ALA A 1 17.10 32.57 40.44
C ALA A 1 16.47 31.27 39.95
N LEU A 2 15.36 31.39 39.21
CA LEU A 2 14.71 30.25 38.52
C LEU A 2 15.46 30.00 37.22
N PRO A 3 15.78 28.76 36.84
CA PRO A 3 16.38 28.49 35.55
C PRO A 3 15.31 28.70 34.47
N LEU A 4 15.59 29.65 33.56
CA LEU A 4 14.90 29.80 32.28
C LEU A 4 15.16 28.53 31.47
N TRP A 5 14.16 27.69 31.35
CA TRP A 5 14.13 26.63 30.34
C TRP A 5 13.98 27.33 28.99
N THR A 6 15.09 27.50 28.31
CA THR A 6 15.11 27.77 26.87
C THR A 6 14.52 26.56 26.21
N PHE A 7 13.23 26.63 25.83
CA PHE A 7 12.69 25.74 24.80
C PHE A 7 13.52 26.05 23.54
N ALA A 8 14.42 25.13 23.22
CA ALA A 8 15.02 25.11 21.90
C ALA A 8 13.84 25.06 20.93
N GLN A 9 13.69 26.08 20.10
CA GLN A 9 12.78 26.04 18.97
C GLN A 9 13.27 24.86 18.14
N GLU A 10 12.56 23.72 18.20
CA GLU A 10 12.79 22.62 17.26
C GLU A 10 12.62 23.25 15.89
N LYS A 11 13.72 23.26 15.11
CA LYS A 11 13.68 23.60 13.71
C LYS A 11 12.69 22.61 13.11
N LEU A 12 11.52 23.08 12.71
CA LEU A 12 10.54 22.24 12.01
C LEU A 12 11.29 21.63 10.83
N ASP A 13 11.37 20.31 10.81
CA ASP A 13 11.97 19.59 9.69
C ASP A 13 11.26 20.06 8.41
N GLU A 14 12.02 20.34 7.36
CA GLU A 14 11.47 20.82 6.10
C GLU A 14 10.55 19.71 5.52
N PHE A 15 9.32 20.09 5.17
CA PHE A 15 8.36 19.17 4.55
C PHE A 15 8.83 18.85 3.12
N ASN A 16 9.32 17.64 2.89
CA ASN A 16 9.84 17.19 1.61
C ASN A 16 9.51 15.72 1.35
N PRO A 17 8.22 15.39 1.16
CA PRO A 17 7.82 14.00 0.89
C PRO A 17 8.28 13.55 -0.50
N VAL A 18 8.58 12.27 -0.63
CA VAL A 18 8.79 11.64 -1.94
C VAL A 18 7.55 11.83 -2.82
N GLN A 19 7.77 12.08 -4.12
CA GLN A 19 6.71 12.39 -5.08
C GLN A 19 6.54 11.26 -6.08
N TYR A 20 5.30 10.82 -6.26
CA TYR A 20 4.93 9.78 -7.21
C TYR A 20 3.52 10.00 -7.73
N ALA A 21 3.26 9.48 -8.93
CA ALA A 21 1.92 9.40 -9.50
C ALA A 21 1.15 8.18 -8.99
N ILE A 22 -0.13 8.07 -9.35
CA ILE A 22 -0.99 6.90 -9.13
C ILE A 22 -1.14 6.56 -7.65
N ILE A 23 -1.70 7.49 -6.90
CA ILE A 23 -1.91 7.38 -5.44
C ILE A 23 -2.74 6.14 -5.08
N SER A 24 -3.67 5.71 -5.95
CA SER A 24 -4.49 4.52 -5.69
C SER A 24 -3.69 3.26 -5.37
N GLN A 25 -2.45 3.13 -5.89
CA GLN A 25 -1.61 1.97 -5.64
C GLN A 25 -1.07 1.90 -4.20
N THR A 26 -1.06 3.02 -3.48
CA THR A 26 -0.57 3.10 -2.09
C THR A 26 -1.68 2.87 -1.06
N ILE A 27 -2.94 2.88 -1.50
CA ILE A 27 -4.10 2.72 -0.61
C ILE A 27 -4.31 1.24 -0.30
N SER A 28 -4.36 0.89 0.98
CA SER A 28 -4.71 -0.45 1.45
C SER A 28 -6.12 -0.82 1.03
N PRO A 29 -6.32 -1.90 0.25
CA PRO A 29 -7.62 -2.16 -0.35
C PRO A 29 -8.58 -2.92 0.57
N ASP A 30 -8.07 -3.74 1.50
CA ASP A 30 -8.86 -4.66 2.31
C ASP A 30 -8.96 -4.24 3.78
N ALA A 31 -10.05 -4.67 4.41
CA ALA A 31 -10.36 -4.33 5.80
C ALA A 31 -9.43 -5.03 6.80
N ARG A 32 -8.96 -6.28 6.51
CA ARG A 32 -8.09 -7.02 7.42
C ARG A 32 -6.73 -6.36 7.56
N GLY A 33 -5.99 -6.17 6.46
CA GLY A 33 -4.66 -5.56 6.48
C GLY A 33 -4.71 -4.12 6.99
N ALA A 34 -5.72 -3.37 6.57
CA ALA A 34 -5.94 -2.02 7.04
C ALA A 34 -6.22 -1.93 8.55
N SER A 35 -6.92 -2.93 9.14
CA SER A 35 -7.17 -2.98 10.59
C SER A 35 -5.92 -3.31 11.40
N LEU A 36 -4.88 -3.82 10.76
CA LEU A 36 -3.58 -4.12 11.35
C LEU A 36 -2.57 -2.97 11.19
N GLY A 37 -3.07 -1.75 10.99
CA GLY A 37 -2.22 -0.57 10.78
C GLY A 37 -1.52 -0.58 9.43
N ASP A 38 -2.12 -1.19 8.41
CA ASP A 38 -1.53 -1.41 7.08
C ASP A 38 -0.31 -2.35 7.12
N ALA A 39 -0.35 -3.36 7.99
CA ALA A 39 0.60 -4.47 8.01
C ALA A 39 0.02 -5.69 7.29
N GLY A 40 0.77 -6.27 6.34
CA GLY A 40 0.27 -7.37 5.53
C GLY A 40 1.33 -8.22 4.84
N ALA A 41 2.62 -7.83 4.86
CA ALA A 41 3.68 -8.53 4.13
C ALA A 41 3.89 -9.98 4.61
N ALA A 42 3.75 -10.20 5.91
CA ALA A 42 4.01 -11.50 6.55
C ALA A 42 2.82 -12.07 7.33
N THR A 43 1.65 -11.41 7.33
CA THR A 43 0.43 -11.95 7.93
C THR A 43 0.02 -13.27 7.29
N ASP A 44 -0.81 -14.07 7.97
CA ASP A 44 -1.33 -15.30 7.41
C ASP A 44 -1.91 -15.11 6.01
N PRO A 45 -1.67 -16.09 5.10
CA PRO A 45 -2.19 -16.05 3.75
C PRO A 45 -3.72 -15.90 3.71
N ASP A 46 -4.20 -14.98 2.88
CA ASP A 46 -5.62 -14.79 2.58
C ASP A 46 -5.83 -14.38 1.12
N VAL A 47 -7.07 -14.21 0.71
CA VAL A 47 -7.42 -13.84 -0.66
C VAL A 47 -6.92 -12.45 -1.07
N ASN A 48 -6.73 -11.53 -0.11
CA ASN A 48 -6.23 -10.18 -0.35
C ASN A 48 -4.69 -10.09 -0.35
N SER A 49 -4.00 -11.21 -0.24
CA SER A 49 -2.53 -11.27 -0.30
C SER A 49 -1.95 -10.72 -1.61
N GLN A 50 -2.77 -10.56 -2.67
CA GLN A 50 -2.36 -9.96 -3.93
C GLN A 50 -1.77 -8.55 -3.78
N HIS A 51 -2.33 -7.72 -2.91
CA HIS A 51 -1.80 -6.39 -2.63
C HIS A 51 -0.57 -6.41 -1.73
N TRP A 52 -0.56 -7.32 -0.76
CA TRP A 52 0.44 -7.31 0.32
C TRP A 52 1.71 -8.09 -0.03
N ASN A 53 1.52 -9.35 -0.46
CA ASN A 53 2.59 -10.28 -0.80
C ASN A 53 2.00 -11.52 -1.48
N PRO A 54 1.97 -11.60 -2.81
CA PRO A 54 1.43 -12.76 -3.53
C PRO A 54 2.17 -14.07 -3.27
N ALA A 55 3.43 -14.03 -2.80
CA ALA A 55 4.17 -15.23 -2.46
C ALA A 55 3.52 -16.07 -1.33
N LYS A 56 2.53 -15.52 -0.63
CA LYS A 56 1.77 -16.23 0.41
C LYS A 56 0.80 -17.27 -0.15
N TYR A 57 0.31 -17.13 -1.39
CA TYR A 57 -0.77 -17.97 -1.91
C TYR A 57 -0.49 -19.49 -1.93
N PRO A 58 0.74 -19.99 -2.18
CA PRO A 58 0.98 -21.45 -2.07
C PRO A 58 0.70 -22.03 -0.67
N PHE A 59 0.65 -21.20 0.37
CA PHE A 59 0.39 -21.60 1.75
C PHE A 59 -1.07 -21.42 2.18
N THR A 60 -1.97 -20.97 1.31
CA THR A 60 -3.41 -20.90 1.62
C THR A 60 -4.01 -22.28 1.84
N ILE A 61 -5.04 -22.37 2.69
CA ILE A 61 -5.76 -23.62 2.97
C ILE A 61 -6.71 -23.95 1.81
N SER A 62 -7.55 -22.98 1.41
CA SER A 62 -8.47 -23.14 0.28
C SER A 62 -7.69 -23.20 -1.03
N ARG A 63 -8.24 -23.90 -2.00
CA ARG A 63 -7.67 -23.97 -3.35
C ARG A 63 -7.96 -22.71 -4.17
N ALA A 64 -9.10 -22.08 -3.94
CA ALA A 64 -9.51 -20.87 -4.65
C ALA A 64 -10.42 -20.02 -3.80
N ASP A 65 -10.14 -18.72 -3.72
CA ASP A 65 -11.01 -17.73 -3.08
C ASP A 65 -11.12 -16.49 -3.97
N VAL A 66 -12.20 -15.73 -3.77
CA VAL A 66 -12.45 -14.44 -4.40
C VAL A 66 -12.90 -13.45 -3.32
N ALA A 67 -12.41 -12.22 -3.37
CA ALA A 67 -12.81 -11.15 -2.45
C ALA A 67 -13.21 -9.89 -3.20
N LEU A 68 -14.23 -9.21 -2.68
CA LEU A 68 -14.63 -7.86 -3.06
C LEU A 68 -14.41 -6.94 -1.87
N ASN A 69 -13.68 -5.87 -2.10
CA ASN A 69 -13.33 -4.88 -1.09
C ASN A 69 -13.84 -3.51 -1.53
N TYR A 70 -14.34 -2.74 -0.58
CA TYR A 70 -14.84 -1.40 -0.81
C TYR A 70 -14.36 -0.45 0.27
N THR A 71 -13.79 0.68 -0.16
CA THR A 71 -13.27 1.72 0.71
C THR A 71 -13.76 3.09 0.23
N PRO A 72 -14.72 3.71 0.90
CA PRO A 72 -14.98 5.13 0.73
C PRO A 72 -13.75 5.92 1.22
N TRP A 73 -13.18 6.72 0.32
CA TRP A 73 -11.92 7.41 0.58
C TRP A 73 -12.16 8.90 0.87
N LEU A 74 -11.43 9.49 1.83
CA LEU A 74 -11.48 10.92 2.17
C LEU A 74 -12.89 11.47 2.46
N ARG A 75 -13.80 10.67 2.99
CA ARG A 75 -15.22 11.06 3.23
C ARG A 75 -15.41 12.34 4.06
N GLN A 76 -14.43 12.72 4.87
CA GLN A 76 -14.42 13.97 5.62
C GLN A 76 -14.24 15.21 4.72
N LEU A 77 -13.63 15.04 3.56
CA LEU A 77 -13.33 16.12 2.63
C LEU A 77 -14.28 16.10 1.42
N VAL A 78 -14.49 14.92 0.84
CA VAL A 78 -15.25 14.73 -0.40
C VAL A 78 -16.07 13.44 -0.29
N ASN A 79 -17.32 13.46 -0.76
CA ASN A 79 -18.26 12.34 -0.54
C ASN A 79 -18.29 11.27 -1.62
N ASP A 80 -17.59 11.46 -2.73
CA ASP A 80 -17.70 10.66 -3.96
C ASP A 80 -16.36 10.06 -4.44
N ILE A 81 -15.35 10.07 -3.56
CA ILE A 81 -14.08 9.37 -3.81
C ILE A 81 -14.19 7.97 -3.22
N ASP A 82 -14.07 6.94 -4.06
CA ASP A 82 -14.28 5.56 -3.67
C ASP A 82 -13.24 4.63 -4.31
N GLN A 83 -12.83 3.60 -3.57
CA GLN A 83 -12.02 2.51 -4.09
C GLN A 83 -12.80 1.20 -4.03
N ALA A 84 -12.87 0.51 -5.16
CA ALA A 84 -13.29 -0.88 -5.26
C ALA A 84 -12.08 -1.75 -5.63
N TYR A 85 -11.96 -2.90 -4.98
CA TYR A 85 -10.88 -3.84 -5.23
C TYR A 85 -11.40 -5.27 -5.24
N LEU A 86 -11.22 -5.95 -6.38
CA LEU A 86 -11.54 -7.37 -6.56
C LEU A 86 -10.22 -8.13 -6.60
N ALA A 87 -10.10 -9.19 -5.81
CA ALA A 87 -8.94 -10.07 -5.81
C ALA A 87 -9.37 -11.53 -5.84
N GLY A 88 -8.52 -12.39 -6.39
CA GLY A 88 -8.75 -13.82 -6.39
C GLY A 88 -7.49 -14.60 -6.68
N TYR A 89 -7.48 -15.86 -6.27
CA TYR A 89 -6.39 -16.77 -6.53
C TYR A 89 -6.90 -18.19 -6.81
N TYR A 90 -6.06 -18.98 -7.47
CA TYR A 90 -6.25 -20.40 -7.69
C TYR A 90 -4.93 -21.15 -7.52
N ARG A 91 -4.89 -22.12 -6.60
CA ARG A 91 -3.72 -22.98 -6.41
C ARG A 91 -3.67 -24.08 -7.48
N ILE A 92 -2.53 -24.14 -8.15
CA ILE A 92 -2.23 -25.17 -9.17
C ILE A 92 -1.42 -26.27 -8.47
N GLY A 93 -2.13 -27.33 -8.03
CA GLY A 93 -1.49 -28.39 -7.23
C GLY A 93 -1.08 -27.89 -5.84
N GLU A 94 0.03 -28.41 -5.31
CA GLU A 94 0.48 -28.17 -3.93
C GLU A 94 1.54 -27.05 -3.84
N HIS A 95 2.21 -26.70 -4.97
CA HIS A 95 3.41 -25.89 -4.92
C HIS A 95 3.28 -24.54 -5.64
N SER A 96 2.19 -24.30 -6.36
CA SER A 96 2.06 -23.06 -7.12
C SER A 96 0.66 -22.48 -7.08
N ALA A 97 0.55 -21.19 -7.32
CA ALA A 97 -0.72 -20.49 -7.46
C ALA A 97 -0.65 -19.42 -8.54
N VAL A 98 -1.78 -19.19 -9.17
CA VAL A 98 -2.03 -17.99 -9.99
C VAL A 98 -3.01 -17.11 -9.25
N SER A 99 -2.84 -15.81 -9.37
CA SER A 99 -3.73 -14.85 -8.73
C SER A 99 -3.82 -13.59 -9.55
N GLY A 100 -4.79 -12.74 -9.24
CA GLY A 100 -4.94 -11.47 -9.91
C GLY A 100 -5.87 -10.54 -9.15
N SER A 101 -5.84 -9.28 -9.53
CA SER A 101 -6.74 -8.28 -8.99
C SER A 101 -7.14 -7.23 -10.02
N LEU A 102 -8.27 -6.59 -9.73
CA LEU A 102 -8.76 -5.39 -10.40
C LEU A 102 -8.98 -4.32 -9.33
N ARG A 103 -8.32 -3.19 -9.49
CA ARG A 103 -8.50 -1.99 -8.68
C ARG A 103 -9.18 -0.93 -9.52
N TYR A 104 -10.20 -0.30 -8.97
CA TYR A 104 -10.84 0.89 -9.54
C TYR A 104 -10.92 1.96 -8.45
N PHE A 105 -10.41 3.14 -8.75
CA PHE A 105 -10.39 4.28 -7.85
C PHE A 105 -11.02 5.47 -8.53
N SER A 106 -12.23 5.85 -8.08
CA SER A 106 -12.93 7.06 -8.53
C SER A 106 -12.44 8.26 -7.72
N LEU A 107 -12.13 9.35 -8.41
CA LEU A 107 -11.76 10.63 -7.79
C LEU A 107 -12.96 11.56 -7.64
N GLY A 108 -14.19 11.05 -7.92
CA GLY A 108 -15.43 11.80 -7.81
C GLY A 108 -15.73 12.65 -9.03
N GLU A 109 -16.74 13.51 -8.90
CA GLU A 109 -17.16 14.44 -9.93
C GLU A 109 -16.40 15.77 -9.78
N VAL A 110 -15.74 16.20 -10.84
CA VAL A 110 -15.07 17.51 -10.91
C VAL A 110 -15.80 18.39 -11.91
N GLN A 111 -16.24 19.56 -11.47
CA GLN A 111 -16.83 20.55 -12.36
C GLN A 111 -15.73 21.51 -12.82
N THR A 112 -15.49 21.54 -14.11
CA THR A 112 -14.58 22.49 -14.71
C THR A 112 -15.38 23.77 -15.04
N SER A 113 -14.98 24.90 -14.48
CA SER A 113 -15.62 26.19 -14.77
C SER A 113 -14.89 26.87 -15.92
N ASP A 114 -15.26 26.56 -17.14
CA ASP A 114 -15.10 27.54 -18.19
C ASP A 114 -16.34 28.45 -18.18
N ALA A 115 -16.16 29.75 -18.27
CA ALA A 115 -17.21 30.75 -17.99
C ALA A 115 -18.48 30.60 -18.85
N ASP A 116 -18.42 29.83 -19.95
CA ASP A 116 -19.49 29.61 -20.88
C ASP A 116 -19.94 28.14 -20.99
N ASN A 117 -19.21 27.16 -20.49
CA ASN A 117 -19.56 25.74 -20.56
C ASN A 117 -19.03 24.99 -19.34
N ALA A 118 -19.81 24.88 -18.27
CA ALA A 118 -19.47 23.98 -17.17
C ALA A 118 -19.57 22.52 -17.63
N MET A 119 -18.45 21.80 -17.66
CA MET A 119 -18.39 20.36 -17.91
C MET A 119 -18.19 19.61 -16.61
N THR A 120 -18.90 18.51 -16.46
CA THR A 120 -18.64 17.55 -15.38
C THR A 120 -17.73 16.45 -15.92
N VAL A 121 -16.61 16.21 -15.27
CA VAL A 121 -15.68 15.13 -15.58
C VAL A 121 -15.56 14.18 -14.39
N ASN A 122 -15.31 12.90 -14.66
CA ASN A 122 -15.20 11.86 -13.65
C ASN A 122 -13.81 11.21 -13.75
N PRO A 123 -12.77 11.81 -13.16
CA PRO A 123 -11.44 11.24 -13.20
C PRO A 123 -11.36 9.94 -12.40
N TYR A 124 -10.58 8.99 -12.89
CA TYR A 124 -10.39 7.70 -12.23
C TYR A 124 -9.03 7.07 -12.54
N GLU A 125 -8.61 6.19 -11.64
CA GLU A 125 -7.48 5.31 -11.85
C GLU A 125 -7.94 3.85 -11.82
N MET A 126 -7.32 3.02 -12.66
CA MET A 126 -7.59 1.59 -12.73
C MET A 126 -6.27 0.82 -12.79
N ALA A 127 -6.21 -0.33 -12.14
CA ALA A 127 -5.10 -1.26 -12.31
C ALA A 127 -5.60 -2.70 -12.40
N ILE A 128 -4.97 -3.46 -13.27
CA ILE A 128 -5.18 -4.90 -13.40
C ILE A 128 -3.83 -5.56 -13.21
N ASP A 129 -3.77 -6.56 -12.34
CA ASP A 129 -2.57 -7.33 -12.15
C ASP A 129 -2.83 -8.84 -12.16
N ALA A 130 -1.77 -9.58 -12.50
CA ALA A 130 -1.75 -11.02 -12.46
C ALA A 130 -0.41 -11.49 -11.89
N SER A 131 -0.46 -12.50 -11.01
CA SER A 131 0.72 -13.04 -10.35
C SER A 131 0.83 -14.55 -10.53
N TYR A 132 2.07 -15.00 -10.54
CA TYR A 132 2.42 -16.42 -10.39
C TYR A 132 3.29 -16.58 -9.15
N SER A 133 2.90 -17.51 -8.28
CA SER A 133 3.57 -17.81 -7.02
C SER A 133 4.05 -19.26 -7.03
N LEU A 134 5.28 -19.49 -6.58
CA LEU A 134 5.92 -20.80 -6.57
C LEU A 134 6.56 -21.09 -5.21
N MET A 135 6.18 -22.18 -4.60
CA MET A 135 6.81 -22.73 -3.40
C MET A 135 8.11 -23.44 -3.79
N LEU A 136 9.24 -22.94 -3.31
CA LEU A 136 10.57 -23.51 -3.56
C LEU A 136 10.94 -24.55 -2.49
N SER A 137 10.34 -24.44 -1.31
CA SER A 137 10.44 -25.43 -0.24
C SER A 137 9.18 -25.36 0.64
N GLU A 138 8.98 -26.32 1.52
CA GLU A 138 7.84 -26.35 2.48
C GLU A 138 7.70 -25.08 3.33
N LYS A 139 8.76 -24.25 3.39
CA LYS A 139 8.80 -23.05 4.20
C LYS A 139 8.99 -21.76 3.41
N PHE A 140 9.30 -21.85 2.12
CA PHE A 140 9.71 -20.68 1.33
C PHE A 140 9.07 -20.65 -0.04
N SER A 141 8.53 -19.51 -0.41
CA SER A 141 7.95 -19.24 -1.71
C SER A 141 8.37 -17.87 -2.25
N ILE A 142 8.25 -17.72 -3.56
CA ILE A 142 8.47 -16.49 -4.31
C ILE A 142 7.26 -16.21 -5.20
N ALA A 143 7.08 -14.98 -5.62
CA ALA A 143 6.09 -14.62 -6.64
C ALA A 143 6.58 -13.48 -7.51
N ALA A 144 6.08 -13.45 -8.75
CA ALA A 144 6.21 -12.35 -9.67
C ALA A 144 4.82 -11.90 -10.12
N THR A 145 4.63 -10.58 -10.20
CA THR A 145 3.39 -9.93 -10.62
C THR A 145 3.67 -9.06 -11.82
N LEU A 146 2.75 -9.05 -12.78
CA LEU A 146 2.69 -8.04 -13.84
C LEU A 146 1.45 -7.20 -13.64
N ARG A 147 1.59 -5.88 -13.77
CA ARG A 147 0.54 -4.91 -13.56
C ARG A 147 0.45 -3.94 -14.72
N TRP A 148 -0.76 -3.69 -15.19
CA TRP A 148 -1.10 -2.59 -16.08
C TRP A 148 -1.90 -1.55 -15.30
N ILE A 149 -1.48 -0.30 -15.42
CA ILE A 149 -2.07 0.86 -14.73
C ILE A 149 -2.59 1.80 -15.80
N TYR A 150 -3.79 2.30 -15.59
CA TYR A 150 -4.44 3.29 -16.44
C TYR A 150 -4.99 4.41 -15.57
N SER A 151 -4.75 5.64 -15.96
CA SER A 151 -5.17 6.85 -15.24
C SER A 151 -5.80 7.84 -16.21
N ASP A 152 -7.07 8.15 -15.98
CA ASP A 152 -7.81 9.17 -16.71
C ASP A 152 -8.10 10.33 -15.77
N LEU A 153 -7.19 11.27 -15.72
CA LEU A 153 -7.29 12.50 -14.93
C LEU A 153 -7.66 13.71 -15.78
N ARG A 154 -8.23 13.47 -16.96
CA ARG A 154 -8.59 14.56 -17.86
C ARG A 154 -9.64 15.48 -17.24
N TYR A 155 -9.35 16.78 -17.32
CA TYR A 155 -10.26 17.84 -16.91
C TYR A 155 -11.07 18.42 -18.08
N ASP A 156 -10.73 18.06 -19.33
CA ASP A 156 -11.40 18.46 -20.57
C ASP A 156 -11.32 17.32 -21.59
N TYR A 157 -12.45 16.77 -21.99
CA TYR A 157 -12.52 15.70 -22.98
C TYR A 157 -12.55 16.21 -24.42
N THR A 158 -12.61 17.52 -24.63
CA THR A 158 -12.66 18.14 -25.96
C THR A 158 -11.29 18.51 -26.49
N SER A 159 -10.27 18.62 -25.63
CA SER A 159 -8.91 18.94 -25.99
C SER A 159 -8.14 17.69 -26.45
N GLU A 160 -7.54 17.72 -27.65
CA GLU A 160 -6.69 16.64 -28.15
C GLU A 160 -5.39 16.50 -27.34
N ASP A 161 -4.97 17.56 -26.67
CA ASP A 161 -3.78 17.57 -25.84
C ASP A 161 -3.98 16.94 -24.45
N ASN A 162 -5.21 16.50 -24.13
CA ASN A 162 -5.58 15.95 -22.85
C ASN A 162 -5.98 14.47 -22.98
N SER A 163 -5.02 13.57 -22.92
CA SER A 163 -5.20 12.12 -23.06
C SER A 163 -4.92 11.37 -21.77
N PRO A 164 -5.57 10.21 -21.55
CA PRO A 164 -5.27 9.34 -20.42
C PRO A 164 -3.83 8.84 -20.47
N ALA A 165 -3.31 8.50 -19.30
CA ALA A 165 -1.96 7.95 -19.15
C ALA A 165 -2.01 6.46 -18.80
N SER A 166 -1.02 5.69 -19.20
CA SER A 166 -0.87 4.30 -18.81
C SER A 166 0.57 3.92 -18.55
N ALA A 167 0.78 2.94 -17.67
CA ALA A 167 2.09 2.42 -17.33
C ALA A 167 2.02 0.91 -17.08
N PHE A 168 3.17 0.25 -17.23
CA PHE A 168 3.37 -1.13 -16.83
C PHE A 168 4.32 -1.20 -15.65
N ALA A 169 4.02 -2.10 -14.73
CA ALA A 169 4.84 -2.36 -13.55
C ALA A 169 4.93 -3.87 -13.27
N ALA A 170 5.95 -4.24 -12.52
CA ALA A 170 6.13 -5.59 -12.01
C ALA A 170 6.36 -5.55 -10.51
N ASP A 171 5.96 -6.62 -9.80
CA ASP A 171 6.29 -6.82 -8.40
C ASP A 171 7.11 -8.11 -8.24
N LEU A 172 8.00 -8.11 -7.25
CA LEU A 172 8.75 -9.28 -6.80
C LEU A 172 8.49 -9.51 -5.33
N SER A 173 8.10 -10.73 -5.00
CA SER A 173 7.70 -11.08 -3.63
C SER A 173 8.40 -12.33 -3.15
N ALA A 174 8.62 -12.43 -1.84
CA ALA A 174 9.10 -13.61 -1.16
C ALA A 174 8.39 -13.77 0.19
N TYR A 175 8.16 -15.01 0.57
CA TYR A 175 7.53 -15.36 1.85
C TYR A 175 8.20 -16.58 2.45
N TYR A 176 8.51 -16.49 3.73
CA TYR A 176 9.09 -17.58 4.51
C TYR A 176 8.29 -17.78 5.79
N GLN A 177 7.95 -19.02 6.11
CA GLN A 177 7.30 -19.38 7.39
C GLN A 177 8.00 -20.55 8.06
N THR A 178 7.99 -20.55 9.38
CA THR A 178 8.55 -21.60 10.21
C THR A 178 7.76 -21.75 11.50
N TYR A 179 7.90 -22.88 12.16
CA TYR A 179 7.09 -23.25 13.32
C TYR A 179 7.97 -23.49 14.56
N PRO A 180 8.52 -22.41 15.19
CA PRO A 180 9.30 -22.54 16.41
C PRO A 180 8.41 -22.92 17.59
N THR A 181 8.93 -23.78 18.46
CA THR A 181 8.29 -24.05 19.76
C THR A 181 8.72 -23.00 20.77
N ILE A 182 7.76 -22.20 21.26
CA ILE A 182 7.97 -21.20 22.31
C ILE A 182 7.26 -21.68 23.58
N GLY A 183 8.06 -22.03 24.57
CA GLY A 183 7.55 -22.75 25.77
C GLY A 183 7.08 -24.15 25.40
N SER A 184 5.77 -24.41 25.52
CA SER A 184 5.12 -25.69 25.15
C SER A 184 4.25 -25.58 23.90
N ARG A 185 4.28 -24.45 23.16
CA ARG A 185 3.40 -24.16 22.05
C ARG A 185 4.18 -24.08 20.77
N GLU A 186 3.66 -24.71 19.73
CA GLU A 186 4.16 -24.52 18.37
C GLU A 186 3.56 -23.24 17.82
N CYS A 187 4.42 -22.24 17.59
CA CYS A 187 4.04 -20.93 17.08
C CYS A 187 4.35 -20.85 15.58
N GLN A 188 3.67 -19.98 14.84
CA GLN A 188 4.02 -19.70 13.46
C GLN A 188 4.77 -18.37 13.42
N LEU A 189 6.00 -18.39 12.90
CA LEU A 189 6.81 -17.19 12.63
C LEU A 189 6.97 -17.06 11.13
N ALA A 190 6.61 -15.89 10.60
CA ALA A 190 6.70 -15.62 9.17
C ALA A 190 7.46 -14.33 8.88
N PHE A 191 8.10 -14.31 7.70
CA PHE A 191 8.78 -13.16 7.12
C PHE A 191 8.29 -12.94 5.70
N GLY A 192 8.05 -11.70 5.33
CA GLY A 192 7.59 -11.31 4.01
C GLY A 192 8.44 -10.19 3.43
N LEU A 193 8.69 -10.26 2.14
CA LEU A 193 9.28 -9.21 1.33
C LEU A 193 8.41 -9.00 0.10
N ASN A 194 8.12 -7.75 -0.21
CA ASN A 194 7.47 -7.36 -1.45
C ASN A 194 8.08 -6.06 -1.98
N ILE A 195 8.58 -6.09 -3.22
CA ILE A 195 8.97 -4.89 -3.96
C ILE A 195 7.91 -4.71 -5.04
N SER A 196 7.04 -3.73 -4.86
CA SER A 196 5.90 -3.49 -5.76
C SER A 196 6.10 -2.27 -6.64
N ASN A 197 5.38 -2.26 -7.79
CA ASN A 197 5.35 -1.17 -8.75
C ASN A 197 6.72 -0.83 -9.36
N ILE A 198 7.58 -1.79 -9.59
CA ILE A 198 8.81 -1.60 -10.37
C ILE A 198 8.40 -1.40 -11.82
N GLY A 199 8.42 -0.17 -12.32
CA GLY A 199 7.85 0.12 -13.64
C GLY A 199 8.43 1.34 -14.33
N SER A 200 7.88 1.63 -15.51
CA SER A 200 8.18 2.85 -16.24
C SER A 200 7.61 4.06 -15.51
N LYS A 201 8.17 5.23 -15.75
CA LYS A 201 7.51 6.47 -15.41
C LYS A 201 6.22 6.62 -16.22
N ILE A 202 5.28 7.39 -15.69
CA ILE A 202 4.03 7.75 -16.36
C ILE A 202 4.05 9.23 -16.73
N THR A 203 3.56 9.55 -17.92
CA THR A 203 3.48 10.93 -18.42
C THR A 203 2.02 11.26 -18.64
N PHE A 204 1.56 12.33 -18.05
CA PHE A 204 0.24 12.89 -18.28
C PHE A 204 0.31 13.93 -19.40
N SER A 205 -0.75 14.04 -20.19
CA SER A 205 -0.83 15.03 -21.25
C SER A 205 -0.71 16.45 -20.70
N GLY A 206 0.03 17.30 -21.43
CA GLY A 206 0.32 18.66 -21.00
C GLY A 206 1.42 18.77 -19.95
N SER A 207 2.05 17.65 -19.55
CA SER A 207 3.21 17.63 -18.68
C SER A 207 4.48 17.30 -19.47
N ASP A 208 5.50 18.15 -19.35
CA ASP A 208 6.84 17.89 -19.92
C ASP A 208 7.64 16.88 -19.09
N ALA A 209 7.18 16.55 -17.88
CA ALA A 209 7.87 15.68 -16.96
C ALA A 209 7.12 14.34 -16.75
N ALA A 210 7.85 13.25 -16.88
CA ALA A 210 7.37 11.93 -16.51
C ALA A 210 7.51 11.71 -14.99
N GLU A 211 6.46 11.23 -14.35
CA GLU A 211 6.41 11.00 -12.90
C GLU A 211 6.73 9.54 -12.55
N PHE A 212 7.33 9.32 -11.39
CA PHE A 212 7.63 7.99 -10.89
C PHE A 212 6.35 7.26 -10.45
N LEU A 213 6.29 5.95 -10.69
CA LEU A 213 5.33 5.10 -10.00
C LEU A 213 5.72 4.90 -8.53
N PRO A 214 4.76 4.64 -7.63
CA PRO A 214 5.04 4.41 -6.21
C PRO A 214 5.72 3.05 -5.99
N THR A 215 6.94 2.89 -6.49
CA THR A 215 7.73 1.70 -6.22
C THR A 215 7.98 1.60 -4.73
N ASN A 216 7.59 0.50 -4.10
CA ASN A 216 7.63 0.36 -2.64
C ASN A 216 8.32 -0.93 -2.23
N LEU A 217 9.28 -0.82 -1.33
CA LEU A 217 9.87 -1.95 -0.60
C LEU A 217 9.10 -2.14 0.70
N ARG A 218 8.51 -3.32 0.87
CA ARG A 218 7.82 -3.73 2.09
C ARG A 218 8.51 -4.94 2.69
N LEU A 219 8.93 -4.81 3.94
CA LEU A 219 9.48 -5.89 4.75
C LEU A 219 8.58 -6.13 5.94
N GLY A 220 8.21 -7.36 6.18
CA GLY A 220 7.33 -7.67 7.31
C GLY A 220 7.74 -8.93 8.06
N THR A 221 7.28 -9.01 9.29
CA THR A 221 7.34 -10.21 10.11
C THR A 221 6.03 -10.39 10.87
N SER A 222 5.63 -11.62 11.11
CA SER A 222 4.48 -11.93 11.97
C SER A 222 4.76 -13.13 12.84
N LEU A 223 4.22 -13.08 14.05
CA LEU A 223 4.25 -14.18 15.03
C LEU A 223 2.83 -14.50 15.45
N MET A 224 2.35 -15.71 15.15
CA MET A 224 1.11 -16.25 15.67
C MET A 224 1.40 -17.25 16.78
N VAL A 225 0.73 -17.04 17.91
CA VAL A 225 0.82 -17.89 19.11
C VAL A 225 -0.56 -18.51 19.38
N PRO A 226 -0.72 -19.83 19.29
CA PRO A 226 -1.94 -20.49 19.74
C PRO A 226 -1.99 -20.46 21.28
N ILE A 227 -3.03 -19.83 21.84
CA ILE A 227 -3.26 -19.76 23.29
C ILE A 227 -3.83 -21.10 23.77
N ASP A 228 -4.82 -21.62 23.04
CA ASP A 228 -5.43 -22.94 23.20
C ASP A 228 -6.03 -23.40 21.85
N GLU A 229 -6.86 -24.45 21.86
CA GLU A 229 -7.47 -25.03 20.65
C GLU A 229 -8.39 -24.03 19.90
N TYR A 230 -8.93 -23.03 20.60
CA TYR A 230 -9.90 -22.08 20.04
C TYR A 230 -9.33 -20.67 19.90
N ASN A 231 -8.28 -20.33 20.64
CA ASN A 231 -7.79 -18.97 20.80
C ASN A 231 -6.40 -18.82 20.21
N LYS A 232 -6.24 -17.89 19.27
CA LYS A 232 -4.97 -17.53 18.64
C LYS A 232 -4.73 -16.03 18.79
N PHE A 233 -3.47 -15.67 18.99
CA PHE A 233 -3.05 -14.27 19.01
C PHE A 233 -1.88 -14.06 18.05
N SER A 234 -1.96 -13.06 17.22
CA SER A 234 -0.93 -12.73 16.22
C SER A 234 -0.48 -11.29 16.38
N ILE A 235 0.81 -11.06 16.17
CA ILE A 235 1.39 -9.73 16.04
C ILE A 235 2.10 -9.66 14.69
N ALA A 236 1.89 -8.56 13.96
CA ALA A 236 2.55 -8.26 12.70
C ALA A 236 3.29 -6.93 12.79
N LEU A 237 4.45 -6.86 12.15
CA LEU A 237 5.28 -5.66 12.03
C LEU A 237 5.70 -5.53 10.57
N ASP A 238 5.42 -4.39 9.94
CA ASP A 238 5.86 -4.07 8.59
C ASP A 238 6.69 -2.77 8.61
N ALA A 239 7.71 -2.72 7.76
CA ALA A 239 8.46 -1.52 7.42
C ALA A 239 8.33 -1.29 5.91
N ASN A 240 7.92 -0.09 5.52
CA ASN A 240 7.73 0.30 4.13
C ASN A 240 8.63 1.48 3.79
N LYS A 241 9.26 1.44 2.62
CA LYS A 241 10.00 2.57 2.05
C LYS A 241 9.66 2.70 0.58
N PHE A 242 9.26 3.90 0.17
CA PHE A 242 9.15 4.19 -1.26
C PHE A 242 10.54 4.25 -1.88
N LEU A 243 10.75 3.43 -2.93
CA LEU A 243 11.97 3.40 -3.72
C LEU A 243 11.87 4.42 -4.87
N VAL A 244 11.55 5.64 -4.51
CA VAL A 244 11.42 6.79 -5.39
C VAL A 244 12.40 7.84 -4.92
N PRO A 245 13.14 8.51 -5.81
CA PRO A 245 14.10 9.54 -5.41
C PRO A 245 13.43 10.65 -4.60
N THR A 246 14.13 11.15 -3.59
CA THR A 246 13.68 12.31 -2.83
C THR A 246 13.81 13.55 -3.70
N PRO A 247 12.77 14.42 -3.80
CA PRO A 247 12.86 15.66 -4.54
C PRO A 247 14.01 16.53 -3.99
N PRO A 248 14.88 17.05 -4.84
CA PRO A 248 15.97 17.91 -4.39
C PRO A 248 15.44 19.25 -3.87
N THR A 249 16.13 19.83 -2.89
CA THR A 249 15.74 21.10 -2.27
C THR A 249 16.54 22.28 -2.83
N MET A 250 16.00 23.51 -2.68
CA MET A 250 16.71 24.73 -3.02
C MET A 250 18.03 24.88 -2.22
N GLU A 251 18.08 24.36 -0.99
CA GLU A 251 19.30 24.36 -0.18
C GLU A 251 20.39 23.49 -0.80
N GLN A 252 20.03 22.31 -1.33
CA GLN A 252 20.97 21.45 -2.06
C GLN A 252 21.49 22.13 -3.32
N TYR A 253 20.59 22.73 -4.14
CA TYR A 253 20.97 23.48 -5.32
C TYR A 253 21.96 24.61 -4.99
N THR A 254 21.65 25.40 -3.97
CA THR A 254 22.51 26.51 -3.54
C THR A 254 23.88 26.02 -3.07
N LYS A 255 23.90 24.90 -2.33
CA LYS A 255 25.14 24.29 -1.82
C LYS A 255 26.03 23.76 -2.95
N GLU A 256 25.44 23.18 -4.00
CA GLU A 256 26.19 22.58 -5.11
C GLU A 256 26.64 23.61 -6.15
N THR A 257 25.78 24.57 -6.46
CA THR A 257 26.04 25.53 -7.56
C THR A 257 26.53 26.88 -7.09
N GLY A 258 26.29 27.23 -5.82
CA GLY A 258 26.52 28.59 -5.31
C GLY A 258 25.46 29.61 -5.74
N LEU A 259 24.40 29.16 -6.45
CA LEU A 259 23.32 30.01 -6.97
C LEU A 259 22.06 29.82 -6.11
N SER A 260 21.15 30.78 -6.16
CA SER A 260 19.88 30.76 -5.42
C SER A 260 18.71 31.28 -6.26
N ASP A 261 18.85 31.31 -7.58
CA ASP A 261 17.81 31.74 -8.51
C ASP A 261 16.83 30.55 -8.80
N SER A 262 15.54 30.84 -8.90
CA SER A 262 14.50 29.83 -9.12
C SER A 262 14.59 29.23 -10.53
N GLN A 263 14.95 29.96 -11.54
CA GLN A 263 15.06 29.46 -12.91
C GLN A 263 16.20 28.44 -13.07
N GLY A 264 17.36 28.71 -12.47
CA GLY A 264 18.47 27.76 -12.44
C GLY A 264 18.14 26.53 -11.61
N TYR A 265 17.39 26.69 -10.51
CA TYR A 265 16.90 25.58 -9.70
C TYR A 265 15.97 24.66 -10.50
N ASP A 266 14.99 25.21 -11.21
CA ASP A 266 14.04 24.42 -12.02
C ASP A 266 14.77 23.62 -13.12
N GLN A 267 15.74 24.23 -13.78
CA GLN A 267 16.57 23.54 -14.77
C GLN A 267 17.43 22.45 -14.13
N TRP A 268 18.02 22.71 -12.98
CA TRP A 268 18.83 21.75 -12.23
C TRP A 268 17.99 20.56 -11.74
N VAL A 269 16.77 20.80 -11.23
CA VAL A 269 15.81 19.74 -10.87
C VAL A 269 15.45 18.90 -12.09
N HIS A 270 15.18 19.53 -13.22
CA HIS A 270 14.87 18.81 -14.46
C HIS A 270 16.03 17.88 -14.88
N GLU A 271 17.26 18.33 -14.81
CA GLU A 271 18.44 17.56 -15.20
C GLU A 271 18.76 16.41 -14.23
N HIS A 272 18.65 16.64 -12.92
CA HIS A 272 19.12 15.71 -11.88
C HIS A 272 18.03 14.81 -11.29
N TYR A 273 16.77 15.23 -11.35
CA TYR A 273 15.63 14.51 -10.80
C TYR A 273 14.70 14.01 -11.91
N ASN A 274 14.15 14.89 -12.74
CA ASN A 274 13.17 14.52 -13.76
C ASN A 274 13.74 13.60 -14.84
N ASN A 275 15.02 13.70 -15.18
CA ASN A 275 15.69 12.82 -16.15
C ASN A 275 16.21 11.51 -15.53
N THR A 276 16.08 11.32 -14.22
CA THR A 276 16.47 10.05 -13.58
C THR A 276 15.55 8.92 -14.05
N SER A 277 16.12 7.82 -14.54
CA SER A 277 15.34 6.64 -14.91
C SER A 277 14.75 5.94 -13.69
N SER A 278 13.62 5.21 -13.84
CA SER A 278 12.97 4.49 -12.74
C SER A 278 13.93 3.55 -11.99
N ILE A 279 14.73 2.77 -12.72
CA ILE A 279 15.70 1.84 -12.12
C ILE A 279 16.79 2.58 -11.37
N SER A 280 17.35 3.66 -11.94
CA SER A 280 18.33 4.48 -11.24
C SER A 280 17.73 5.14 -10.01
N GLY A 281 16.47 5.57 -10.08
CA GLY A 281 15.72 6.13 -8.96
C GLY A 281 15.60 5.18 -7.78
N ILE A 282 15.31 3.89 -8.04
CA ILE A 282 15.25 2.85 -7.00
C ILE A 282 16.56 2.78 -6.20
N PHE A 283 17.71 2.80 -6.87
CA PHE A 283 18.99 2.74 -6.16
C PHE A 283 19.35 4.05 -5.46
N LYS A 284 19.03 5.20 -6.08
CA LYS A 284 19.27 6.52 -5.48
C LYS A 284 18.48 6.70 -4.18
N SER A 285 17.24 6.23 -4.12
CA SER A 285 16.33 6.40 -2.98
C SER A 285 16.86 5.87 -1.63
N PHE A 286 17.99 5.19 -1.61
CA PHE A 286 18.62 4.73 -0.37
C PHE A 286 19.66 5.71 0.20
N SER A 287 19.98 6.79 -0.52
CA SER A 287 21.07 7.71 -0.15
C SER A 287 20.93 9.13 -0.69
N ASP A 288 19.73 9.54 -1.09
CA ASP A 288 19.50 10.85 -1.73
C ASP A 288 18.77 11.88 -0.83
N SER A 289 18.43 11.49 0.39
CA SER A 289 17.80 12.41 1.33
C SER A 289 18.72 13.59 1.66
N PRO A 290 18.23 14.86 1.60
CA PRO A 290 19.00 16.05 1.96
C PRO A 290 19.61 16.02 3.37
N GLU A 291 18.95 15.33 4.31
CA GLU A 291 19.42 15.15 5.69
C GLU A 291 20.36 13.94 5.87
N GLY A 292 20.77 13.27 4.78
CA GLY A 292 21.56 12.05 4.81
C GLY A 292 20.85 10.89 5.49
N PHE A 293 21.60 10.04 6.21
CA PHE A 293 21.04 8.83 6.83
C PHE A 293 19.84 9.08 7.76
N LYS A 294 19.82 10.23 8.46
CA LYS A 294 18.68 10.57 9.32
C LYS A 294 17.41 10.81 8.50
N GLY A 295 17.53 11.48 7.35
CA GLY A 295 16.42 11.71 6.43
C GLY A 295 15.94 10.39 5.81
N GLU A 296 16.85 9.50 5.39
CA GLU A 296 16.50 8.16 4.91
C GLU A 296 15.66 7.36 5.92
N MET A 297 16.00 7.45 7.21
CA MET A 297 15.23 6.80 8.27
C MET A 297 13.83 7.39 8.47
N LYS A 298 13.63 8.69 8.17
CA LYS A 298 12.32 9.34 8.22
C LYS A 298 11.40 8.90 7.08
N GLU A 299 11.94 8.45 5.97
CA GLU A 299 11.17 7.93 4.83
C GLU A 299 10.58 6.53 5.10
N ILE A 300 11.06 5.84 6.14
CA ILE A 300 10.54 4.53 6.51
C ILE A 300 9.24 4.69 7.28
N GLN A 301 8.18 4.11 6.75
CA GLN A 301 6.89 4.00 7.40
C GLN A 301 6.82 2.70 8.20
N TRP A 302 6.27 2.75 9.40
CA TRP A 302 6.16 1.61 10.31
C TRP A 302 4.71 1.27 10.57
N SER A 303 4.41 -0.02 10.53
CA SER A 303 3.08 -0.57 10.83
C SER A 303 3.20 -1.65 11.89
N VAL A 304 2.32 -1.60 12.87
CA VAL A 304 2.21 -2.62 13.93
C VAL A 304 0.75 -3.05 14.00
N GLY A 305 0.50 -4.35 13.94
CA GLY A 305 -0.84 -4.91 14.04
C GLY A 305 -0.92 -6.05 15.04
N ALA A 306 -2.05 -6.17 15.71
CA ALA A 306 -2.39 -7.29 16.59
C ALA A 306 -3.75 -7.86 16.17
N GLU A 307 -3.84 -9.19 16.08
CA GLU A 307 -5.06 -9.91 15.76
C GLU A 307 -5.31 -10.99 16.82
N TYR A 308 -6.52 -11.00 17.39
CA TYR A 308 -7.01 -12.06 18.21
C TYR A 308 -8.08 -12.82 17.45
N THR A 309 -7.94 -14.13 17.32
CA THR A 309 -8.89 -14.99 16.59
C THR A 309 -9.47 -16.06 17.51
N TYR A 310 -10.81 -16.13 17.52
CA TYR A 310 -11.58 -17.13 18.28
C TYR A 310 -12.20 -18.14 17.33
N ASN A 311 -11.86 -19.43 17.54
CA ASN A 311 -12.41 -20.60 16.84
C ASN A 311 -12.33 -20.49 15.30
N ASP A 312 -11.30 -19.80 14.76
CA ASP A 312 -11.11 -19.50 13.35
C ASP A 312 -12.33 -18.83 12.66
N LYS A 313 -13.24 -18.26 13.46
CA LYS A 313 -14.51 -17.69 12.99
C LYS A 313 -14.64 -16.20 13.29
N PHE A 314 -14.16 -15.77 14.41
CA PHE A 314 -14.29 -14.39 14.85
C PHE A 314 -12.91 -13.79 15.12
N SER A 315 -12.64 -12.63 14.57
CA SER A 315 -11.36 -11.93 14.75
C SER A 315 -11.58 -10.50 15.22
N LEU A 316 -10.76 -10.06 16.15
CA LEU A 316 -10.62 -8.65 16.56
C LEU A 316 -9.22 -8.19 16.24
N ARG A 317 -9.12 -6.97 15.73
CA ARG A 317 -7.86 -6.40 15.27
C ARG A 317 -7.67 -4.99 15.79
N ALA A 318 -6.41 -4.65 16.05
CA ALA A 318 -5.98 -3.31 16.33
C ALA A 318 -4.62 -3.08 15.69
N GLY A 319 -4.36 -1.86 15.23
CA GLY A 319 -3.10 -1.54 14.60
C GLY A 319 -2.71 -0.07 14.77
N TYR A 320 -1.47 0.23 14.42
CA TYR A 320 -0.94 1.59 14.39
C TYR A 320 -0.03 1.74 13.18
N HIS A 321 -0.22 2.83 12.45
CA HIS A 321 0.62 3.25 11.35
C HIS A 321 1.36 4.54 11.69
N HIS A 322 2.63 4.60 11.32
CA HIS A 322 3.48 5.77 11.56
C HIS A 322 4.23 6.18 10.30
N GLN A 323 4.07 7.44 9.94
CA GLN A 323 4.88 8.13 8.94
C GLN A 323 5.43 9.43 9.55
N ASP A 324 6.67 9.75 9.23
CA ASP A 324 7.32 10.97 9.75
C ASP A 324 6.59 12.24 9.29
N PRO A 325 6.54 13.30 10.11
CA PRO A 325 5.93 14.57 9.73
C PRO A 325 6.51 15.21 8.46
N SER A 326 7.79 15.04 8.20
CA SER A 326 8.45 15.55 6.99
C SER A 326 8.01 14.83 5.72
N GLN A 327 7.45 13.62 5.84
CA GLN A 327 7.03 12.73 4.75
C GLN A 327 5.51 12.65 4.53
N GLY A 328 4.71 13.42 5.26
CA GLY A 328 3.25 13.44 5.09
C GLY A 328 2.46 13.26 6.39
N ASN A 329 3.12 12.92 7.51
CA ASN A 329 2.52 12.83 8.86
C ASN A 329 1.31 11.90 8.97
N MET A 330 1.29 10.82 8.20
CA MET A 330 0.24 9.81 8.26
C MET A 330 0.41 8.95 9.51
N LYS A 331 -0.25 9.36 10.60
CA LYS A 331 -0.24 8.66 11.89
C LYS A 331 -1.67 8.37 12.31
N TYR A 332 -1.99 7.10 12.50
CA TYR A 332 -3.33 6.68 12.89
C TYR A 332 -3.34 5.34 13.60
N PHE A 333 -4.32 5.17 14.46
CA PHE A 333 -4.73 3.88 14.98
C PHE A 333 -5.80 3.26 14.07
N THR A 334 -5.86 1.93 14.07
CA THR A 334 -6.88 1.19 13.36
C THR A 334 -7.51 0.16 14.28
N VAL A 335 -8.78 -0.12 14.07
CA VAL A 335 -9.51 -1.20 14.73
C VAL A 335 -10.31 -1.95 13.69
N GLY A 336 -10.59 -3.21 13.93
CA GLY A 336 -11.41 -3.99 13.02
C GLY A 336 -11.91 -5.28 13.61
N ALA A 337 -12.89 -5.84 12.94
CA ALA A 337 -13.47 -7.13 13.27
C ALA A 337 -13.67 -7.95 12.01
N GLY A 338 -13.55 -9.28 12.14
CA GLY A 338 -13.79 -10.23 11.08
C GLY A 338 -14.71 -11.34 11.55
N PHE A 339 -15.55 -11.81 10.66
CA PHE A 339 -16.44 -12.95 10.90
C PHE A 339 -16.40 -13.91 9.71
N LYS A 340 -16.00 -15.16 9.96
CA LYS A 340 -15.92 -16.22 8.96
C LYS A 340 -17.01 -17.26 9.19
N MET A 341 -17.84 -17.45 8.20
CA MET A 341 -18.74 -18.60 8.10
C MET A 341 -18.13 -19.66 7.16
N SER A 342 -18.83 -20.79 7.00
CA SER A 342 -18.29 -21.94 6.24
C SER A 342 -17.75 -21.61 4.86
N VAL A 343 -18.36 -20.66 4.14
CA VAL A 343 -18.02 -20.35 2.74
C VAL A 343 -17.81 -18.87 2.47
N PHE A 344 -18.01 -18.00 3.45
CA PHE A 344 -17.74 -16.57 3.28
C PHE A 344 -17.16 -15.95 4.54
N SER A 345 -16.41 -14.88 4.36
CA SER A 345 -15.90 -14.04 5.44
C SER A 345 -16.28 -12.59 5.19
N LEU A 346 -16.62 -11.89 6.26
CA LEU A 346 -16.90 -10.46 6.28
C LEU A 346 -15.93 -9.78 7.23
N ASP A 347 -15.19 -8.80 6.76
CA ASP A 347 -14.28 -7.99 7.58
C ASP A 347 -14.65 -6.52 7.49
N ALA A 348 -14.53 -5.82 8.60
CA ALA A 348 -14.69 -4.38 8.69
C ALA A 348 -13.50 -3.77 9.42
N GLY A 349 -12.98 -2.67 8.88
CA GLY A 349 -11.87 -1.91 9.45
C GLY A 349 -12.19 -0.43 9.54
N TYR A 350 -11.68 0.22 10.57
CA TYR A 350 -11.93 1.64 10.82
C TYR A 350 -10.64 2.34 11.22
N VAL A 351 -10.41 3.52 10.66
CA VAL A 351 -9.24 4.38 10.91
C VAL A 351 -9.59 5.47 11.91
N ILE A 352 -8.74 5.65 12.91
CA ILE A 352 -8.84 6.69 13.94
C ILE A 352 -7.55 7.51 13.85
N ALA A 353 -7.61 8.68 13.22
CA ALA A 353 -6.44 9.52 13.06
C ALA A 353 -6.00 10.15 14.38
N THR A 354 -4.70 10.32 14.56
CA THR A 354 -4.14 11.00 15.73
C THR A 354 -4.11 12.52 15.57
N ALA A 355 -4.14 13.01 14.34
CA ALA A 355 -4.17 14.42 14.01
C ALA A 355 -5.51 14.78 13.37
N LYS A 356 -6.14 15.87 13.82
CA LYS A 356 -7.43 16.36 13.30
C LYS A 356 -7.38 16.74 11.80
N THR A 357 -6.20 16.97 11.27
CA THR A 357 -5.98 17.31 9.86
C THR A 357 -5.67 16.10 8.98
N ASN A 358 -5.65 14.88 9.54
CA ASN A 358 -5.40 13.68 8.76
C ASN A 358 -6.65 13.35 7.91
N PRO A 359 -6.56 13.36 6.58
CA PRO A 359 -7.71 13.13 5.70
C PRO A 359 -8.25 11.70 5.75
N LEU A 360 -7.50 10.75 6.33
CA LEU A 360 -7.91 9.35 6.48
C LEU A 360 -8.80 9.10 7.72
N ASP A 361 -9.00 10.13 8.56
CA ASP A 361 -9.83 9.97 9.76
C ASP A 361 -11.22 9.45 9.39
N GLN A 362 -11.74 8.53 10.20
CA GLN A 362 -13.06 7.92 10.04
C GLN A 362 -13.24 7.12 8.72
N THR A 363 -12.17 6.70 8.08
CA THR A 363 -12.26 5.81 6.90
C THR A 363 -12.73 4.43 7.33
N LEU A 364 -13.87 4.00 6.80
CA LEU A 364 -14.41 2.64 6.95
C LEU A 364 -13.99 1.79 5.75
N ARG A 365 -13.54 0.56 6.00
CA ARG A 365 -13.24 -0.42 4.93
C ARG A 365 -14.05 -1.68 5.15
N LEU A 366 -14.57 -2.22 4.06
CA LEU A 366 -15.37 -3.44 4.08
C LEU A 366 -14.79 -4.44 3.10
N SER A 367 -14.69 -5.69 3.53
CA SER A 367 -14.23 -6.81 2.71
C SER A 367 -15.19 -7.98 2.82
N LEU A 368 -15.59 -8.51 1.67
CA LEU A 368 -16.38 -9.72 1.57
C LEU A 368 -15.61 -10.74 0.74
N SER A 369 -15.33 -11.90 1.30
CA SER A 369 -14.60 -12.97 0.61
C SER A 369 -15.37 -14.28 0.61
N PHE A 370 -15.14 -15.09 -0.41
CA PHE A 370 -15.83 -16.36 -0.67
C PHE A 370 -14.82 -17.47 -0.89
N ASP A 371 -14.98 -18.56 -0.14
CA ASP A 371 -14.29 -19.83 -0.35
C ASP A 371 -15.02 -20.61 -1.48
N MET A 372 -14.38 -20.67 -2.64
CA MET A 372 -14.95 -21.29 -3.83
C MET A 372 -15.00 -22.80 -3.73
N ASP A 373 -14.08 -23.43 -2.98
CA ASP A 373 -14.10 -24.88 -2.72
C ASP A 373 -15.26 -25.23 -1.80
N GLY A 374 -15.44 -24.49 -0.73
CA GLY A 374 -16.57 -24.68 0.18
C GLY A 374 -17.92 -24.48 -0.51
N ILE A 375 -18.04 -23.51 -1.40
CA ILE A 375 -19.26 -23.31 -2.21
C ILE A 375 -19.51 -24.50 -3.12
N LYS A 376 -18.49 -24.98 -3.82
CA LYS A 376 -18.59 -26.16 -4.69
C LYS A 376 -19.05 -27.40 -3.92
N ASP A 377 -18.49 -27.65 -2.75
CA ASP A 377 -18.86 -28.76 -1.89
C ASP A 377 -20.32 -28.69 -1.41
N LEU A 378 -20.81 -27.48 -1.08
CA LEU A 378 -22.21 -27.26 -0.72
C LEU A 378 -23.17 -27.55 -1.89
N LEU A 379 -22.78 -27.19 -3.11
CA LEU A 379 -23.59 -27.44 -4.31
C LEU A 379 -23.64 -28.91 -4.71
N HIS A 380 -22.56 -29.67 -4.45
CA HIS A 380 -22.49 -31.10 -4.77
C HIS A 380 -23.14 -32.01 -3.70
N ARG A 381 -23.44 -31.48 -2.49
CA ARG A 381 -24.17 -32.20 -1.45
C ARG A 381 -25.70 -32.18 -1.63
N ARG A 382 -26.22 -31.50 -2.64
CA ARG A 382 -27.62 -31.47 -3.09
C ARG A 382 -27.81 -32.42 -4.26
#